data_5a54ce80e903beaeb3c36b73bea5d355
#
_entry.id   5a54ce80e903beaeb3c36b73bea5d355
#
_cell.length_a   1.000
_cell.length_b   1.000
_cell.length_c   1.000
_cell.angle_alpha   90.00
_cell.angle_beta   90.00
_cell.angle_gamma   90.00
#
_symmetry.space_group_name_H-M   'P 1'
#
loop_
_entity.id
_entity.type
_entity.pdbx_description
1 polymer ?
#
loop_
_entity_poly.entity_id
_entity_poly.type
_entity_poly.pdbx_seq_one_letter_code
_entity_poly.pdbx_strand_id
1 'polypeptide(L)'
;MDATTPKPLKIDVFTDYFPPHLGGGVERVVDEVCRRLARQGHTLRVFTFNTRRAPAYEVVDGVHIYRAPAVQLTRFTRMQASLSPGLFPLAWRLARSHPPDILHAQNLFFSSTAAAVLLRHLLKRPLVTTVHLGSLRQLGGPSLLLASFYERTLGRAIVRSSDRLIAVSNAVAGHAVHLGARPEAVRVIANGVDAQEFRPGAGRENGTFRVACVGRLIFNKGPQYLVEAAPEILRAHPEAEFVFVGDGPLRPHLEERAQQLGISHRLTFLGTRPDVAAILQTCDMLARPSLLEGMPLTVLEAMACGLPVAATPVSGTAELVRHGENGLFVRPADPASLARAILRLMEDEPMREAQGRNARRLVERGYSWDAVAEKTLAVYRELLPPATEKPAAADLLPRAA
;
A
#
# COMPACT_ATOMS: atom_id res chain seq x y z
N MET A 1 -23.26 -16.70 26.97
CA MET A 1 -22.08 -16.45 26.09
C MET A 1 -22.36 -17.17 24.78
N ASP A 2 -22.73 -16.45 23.75
CA ASP A 2 -23.15 -17.01 22.46
C ASP A 2 -22.04 -17.84 21.83
N ALA A 3 -22.38 -19.08 21.47
CA ALA A 3 -21.48 -20.11 20.92
C ALA A 3 -20.99 -19.82 19.48
N THR A 4 -21.20 -18.63 18.95
CA THR A 4 -20.94 -18.28 17.55
C THR A 4 -19.79 -17.28 17.32
N THR A 5 -19.20 -16.70 18.36
CA THR A 5 -18.10 -15.75 18.17
C THR A 5 -16.78 -16.50 17.93
N PRO A 6 -16.16 -16.40 16.75
CA PRO A 6 -14.90 -17.07 16.46
C PRO A 6 -13.81 -16.67 17.44
N LYS A 7 -13.02 -17.65 17.89
CA LYS A 7 -11.92 -17.44 18.85
C LYS A 7 -10.98 -16.31 18.41
N PRO A 8 -10.62 -15.37 19.31
CA PRO A 8 -9.60 -14.38 19.05
C PRO A 8 -8.25 -14.99 18.67
N LEU A 9 -7.59 -14.43 17.65
CA LEU A 9 -6.28 -14.87 17.18
C LEU A 9 -5.17 -14.01 17.73
N LYS A 10 -3.98 -14.61 17.91
CA LYS A 10 -2.73 -13.91 18.20
C LYS A 10 -1.91 -13.83 16.92
N ILE A 11 -1.65 -12.65 16.41
CA ILE A 11 -1.04 -12.42 15.11
C ILE A 11 0.23 -11.58 15.29
N ASP A 12 1.36 -12.12 14.85
CA ASP A 12 2.65 -11.43 14.82
C ASP A 12 2.90 -10.89 13.42
N VAL A 13 2.92 -9.58 13.27
CA VAL A 13 3.10 -8.87 12.00
C VAL A 13 4.51 -8.32 11.90
N PHE A 14 5.18 -8.60 10.78
CA PHE A 14 6.57 -8.20 10.50
C PHE A 14 6.61 -7.20 9.35
N THR A 15 7.10 -6.00 9.61
CA THR A 15 7.25 -4.94 8.62
C THR A 15 8.51 -4.10 8.92
N ASP A 16 9.23 -3.63 7.90
CA ASP A 16 10.40 -2.79 8.12
C ASP A 16 10.02 -1.41 8.67
N TYR A 17 8.87 -0.89 8.26
CA TYR A 17 8.39 0.44 8.62
C TYR A 17 6.96 0.39 9.14
N PHE A 18 6.68 1.21 10.16
CA PHE A 18 5.37 1.37 10.79
C PHE A 18 5.27 2.80 11.40
N PRO A 19 4.07 3.37 11.57
CA PRO A 19 3.95 4.69 12.17
C PRO A 19 4.77 4.85 13.49
N PRO A 20 5.38 6.01 13.73
CA PRO A 20 5.28 7.28 13.02
C PRO A 20 6.13 7.39 11.74
N HIS A 21 6.80 6.32 11.29
CA HIS A 21 7.49 6.30 10.01
C HIS A 21 6.46 6.09 8.90
N LEU A 22 6.14 7.15 8.14
CA LEU A 22 5.25 7.13 6.99
C LEU A 22 6.07 7.41 5.73
N GLY A 23 6.73 6.37 5.20
CA GLY A 23 7.58 6.48 3.99
C GLY A 23 6.89 6.02 2.72
N GLY A 24 5.73 5.35 2.81
CA GLY A 24 5.02 4.78 1.67
C GLY A 24 3.60 4.34 1.99
N GLY A 25 3.01 3.56 1.09
CA GLY A 25 1.66 3.04 1.26
C GLY A 25 1.59 1.77 2.11
N VAL A 26 2.68 1.01 2.21
CA VAL A 26 2.70 -0.28 2.93
C VAL A 26 2.42 -0.06 4.42
N GLU A 27 3.06 0.92 5.02
CA GLU A 27 2.92 1.26 6.44
C GLU A 27 1.45 1.58 6.78
N ARG A 28 0.77 2.32 5.91
CA ARG A 28 -0.65 2.65 6.07
C ARG A 28 -1.52 1.40 5.94
N VAL A 29 -1.26 0.54 4.97
CA VAL A 29 -2.01 -0.72 4.81
C VAL A 29 -1.89 -1.59 6.05
N VAL A 30 -0.68 -1.75 6.58
CA VAL A 30 -0.43 -2.57 7.77
C VAL A 30 -1.14 -1.98 9.00
N ASP A 31 -1.03 -0.68 9.21
CA ASP A 31 -1.66 0.03 10.34
C ASP A 31 -3.19 -0.10 10.29
N GLU A 32 -3.79 0.19 9.13
CA GLU A 32 -5.25 0.12 8.93
C GLU A 32 -5.81 -1.28 9.17
N VAL A 33 -5.13 -2.32 8.68
CA VAL A 33 -5.55 -3.71 8.88
C VAL A 33 -5.35 -4.12 10.34
N CYS A 34 -4.20 -3.81 10.95
CA CYS A 34 -3.93 -4.19 12.34
C CYS A 34 -4.92 -3.57 13.32
N ARG A 35 -5.22 -2.26 13.18
CA ARG A 35 -6.19 -1.56 14.05
C ARG A 35 -7.58 -2.15 13.96
N ARG A 36 -8.04 -2.52 12.75
CA ARG A 36 -9.37 -3.13 12.56
C ARG A 36 -9.46 -4.51 13.17
N LEU A 37 -8.44 -5.33 12.98
CA LEU A 37 -8.39 -6.66 13.59
C LEU A 37 -8.27 -6.56 15.13
N ALA A 38 -7.55 -5.58 15.67
CA ALA A 38 -7.49 -5.34 17.11
C ALA A 38 -8.87 -4.94 17.68
N ARG A 39 -9.62 -4.06 16.98
CA ARG A 39 -11.00 -3.69 17.35
C ARG A 39 -11.96 -4.88 17.31
N GLN A 40 -11.70 -5.89 16.49
CA GLN A 40 -12.45 -7.15 16.45
C GLN A 40 -12.04 -8.14 17.56
N GLY A 41 -11.16 -7.73 18.49
CA GLY A 41 -10.74 -8.53 19.64
C GLY A 41 -9.54 -9.44 19.39
N HIS A 42 -8.88 -9.35 18.23
CA HIS A 42 -7.63 -10.08 17.97
C HIS A 42 -6.44 -9.41 18.64
N THR A 43 -5.43 -10.20 19.06
CA THR A 43 -4.18 -9.68 19.63
C THR A 43 -3.18 -9.46 18.49
N LEU A 44 -2.83 -8.22 18.19
CA LEU A 44 -1.88 -7.83 17.16
C LEU A 44 -0.57 -7.38 17.79
N ARG A 45 0.56 -8.03 17.41
CA ARG A 45 1.91 -7.60 17.76
C ARG A 45 2.66 -7.26 16.48
N VAL A 46 3.03 -5.99 16.33
CA VAL A 46 3.80 -5.51 15.18
C VAL A 46 5.28 -5.43 15.57
N PHE A 47 6.11 -6.14 14.83
CA PHE A 47 7.57 -6.11 14.93
C PHE A 47 8.14 -5.27 13.80
N THR A 48 8.76 -4.15 14.13
CA THR A 48 9.22 -3.15 13.15
C THR A 48 10.55 -2.51 13.56
N PHE A 49 11.08 -1.66 12.70
CA PHE A 49 12.34 -0.96 12.92
C PHE A 49 12.15 0.40 13.57
N ASN A 50 13.04 0.72 14.52
CA ASN A 50 13.09 2.05 15.12
C ASN A 50 13.94 3.00 14.27
N THR A 51 13.32 3.63 13.28
CA THR A 51 13.98 4.56 12.35
C THR A 51 13.77 6.05 12.71
N ARG A 52 12.86 6.35 13.66
CA ARG A 52 12.44 7.72 14.02
C ARG A 52 12.58 8.02 15.52
N ARG A 53 13.39 7.24 16.27
CA ARG A 53 13.55 7.36 17.73
C ARG A 53 12.22 7.32 18.51
N ALA A 54 11.27 6.55 17.99
CA ALA A 54 10.01 6.28 18.68
C ALA A 54 10.23 5.34 19.87
N PRO A 55 9.28 5.20 20.82
CA PRO A 55 9.36 4.24 21.91
C PRO A 55 9.64 2.82 21.41
N ALA A 56 10.50 2.08 22.13
CA ALA A 56 10.82 0.69 21.78
C ALA A 56 9.59 -0.23 21.87
N TYR A 57 8.64 0.12 22.74
CA TYR A 57 7.34 -0.52 22.88
C TYR A 57 6.27 0.51 23.18
N GLU A 58 5.12 0.36 22.54
CA GLU A 58 3.90 1.11 22.83
C GLU A 58 2.67 0.32 22.40
N VAL A 59 1.52 0.74 22.89
CA VAL A 59 0.20 0.23 22.44
C VAL A 59 -0.60 1.38 21.86
N VAL A 60 -1.03 1.24 20.61
CA VAL A 60 -1.84 2.25 19.91
C VAL A 60 -3.07 1.55 19.32
N ASP A 61 -4.26 2.00 19.68
CA ASP A 61 -5.54 1.42 19.25
C ASP A 61 -5.63 -0.11 19.40
N GLY A 62 -5.06 -0.65 20.50
CA GLY A 62 -5.04 -2.08 20.78
C GLY A 62 -3.96 -2.89 20.05
N VAL A 63 -3.14 -2.24 19.24
CA VAL A 63 -1.99 -2.85 18.56
C VAL A 63 -0.72 -2.69 19.41
N HIS A 64 -0.06 -3.81 19.75
CA HIS A 64 1.20 -3.84 20.45
C HIS A 64 2.36 -3.67 19.47
N ILE A 65 3.11 -2.57 19.56
CA ILE A 65 4.17 -2.23 18.61
C ILE A 65 5.52 -2.39 19.29
N TYR A 66 6.36 -3.26 18.74
CA TYR A 66 7.72 -3.54 19.20
C TYR A 66 8.71 -3.06 18.15
N ARG A 67 9.60 -2.12 18.52
CA ARG A 67 10.59 -1.52 17.63
C ARG A 67 12.00 -1.92 18.02
N ALA A 68 12.71 -2.56 17.10
CA ALA A 68 14.12 -2.87 17.25
C ALA A 68 15.00 -1.79 16.61
N PRO A 69 16.16 -1.44 17.21
CA PRO A 69 17.12 -0.52 16.61
C PRO A 69 17.52 -0.99 15.22
N ALA A 70 17.63 -0.06 14.26
CA ALA A 70 17.94 -0.38 12.88
C ALA A 70 18.99 0.56 12.28
N VAL A 71 19.79 0.02 11.37
CA VAL A 71 20.73 0.77 10.54
C VAL A 71 20.10 1.04 9.18
N GLN A 72 20.00 2.32 8.82
CA GLN A 72 19.47 2.74 7.52
C GLN A 72 20.58 2.66 6.46
N LEU A 73 20.34 1.88 5.41
CA LEU A 73 21.28 1.69 4.29
C LEU A 73 20.93 2.59 3.08
N THR A 74 19.95 3.45 3.21
CA THR A 74 19.41 4.30 2.12
C THR A 74 20.49 5.16 1.46
N ARG A 75 21.50 5.63 2.23
CA ARG A 75 22.63 6.41 1.70
C ARG A 75 23.51 5.62 0.72
N PHE A 76 23.58 4.29 0.87
CA PHE A 76 24.43 3.43 0.06
C PHE A 76 23.68 2.80 -1.12
N THR A 77 22.38 2.53 -0.94
CA THR A 77 21.62 1.74 -1.93
C THR A 77 20.72 2.60 -2.84
N ARG A 78 20.54 3.90 -2.53
CA ARG A 78 19.50 4.76 -3.14
C ARG A 78 18.09 4.19 -3.06
N MET A 79 17.92 3.07 -2.38
CA MET A 79 16.65 2.40 -2.10
C MET A 79 16.35 2.54 -0.61
N GLN A 80 15.08 2.56 -0.25
CA GLN A 80 14.66 2.56 1.15
C GLN A 80 14.93 1.16 1.71
N ALA A 81 16.11 0.97 2.32
CA ALA A 81 16.55 -0.29 2.90
C ALA A 81 17.05 -0.06 4.33
N SER A 82 16.67 -0.92 5.25
CA SER A 82 17.13 -0.92 6.64
C SER A 82 17.36 -2.36 7.11
N LEU A 83 18.27 -2.52 8.05
CA LEU A 83 18.56 -3.81 8.70
C LEU A 83 18.50 -3.66 10.22
N SER A 84 17.93 -4.66 10.88
CA SER A 84 17.88 -4.73 12.35
C SER A 84 18.26 -6.14 12.83
N PRO A 85 19.52 -6.35 13.25
CA PRO A 85 19.92 -7.63 13.84
C PRO A 85 19.14 -7.98 15.11
N GLY A 86 18.65 -6.96 15.84
CA GLY A 86 17.90 -7.12 17.09
C GLY A 86 16.45 -7.54 16.92
N LEU A 87 15.88 -7.45 15.71
CA LEU A 87 14.45 -7.76 15.49
C LEU A 87 14.14 -9.24 15.73
N PHE A 88 14.95 -10.14 15.17
CA PHE A 88 14.73 -11.57 15.33
C PHE A 88 14.82 -12.03 16.79
N PRO A 89 15.89 -11.72 17.58
CA PRO A 89 15.95 -12.08 18.98
C PRO A 89 14.78 -11.54 19.82
N LEU A 90 14.35 -10.31 19.53
CA LEU A 90 13.20 -9.69 20.21
C LEU A 90 11.91 -10.49 19.93
N ALA A 91 11.62 -10.74 18.68
CA ALA A 91 10.43 -11.49 18.26
C ALA A 91 10.47 -12.95 18.76
N TRP A 92 11.62 -13.61 18.68
CA TRP A 92 11.81 -14.97 19.19
C TRP A 92 11.53 -15.08 20.69
N ARG A 93 12.08 -14.18 21.51
CA ARG A 93 11.85 -14.16 22.95
C ARG A 93 10.36 -14.04 23.28
N LEU A 94 9.66 -13.11 22.60
CA LEU A 94 8.23 -12.88 22.83
C LEU A 94 7.36 -14.03 22.32
N ALA A 95 7.72 -14.59 21.17
CA ALA A 95 6.97 -15.70 20.58
C ALA A 95 7.13 -17.02 21.36
N ARG A 96 8.25 -17.23 22.05
CA ARG A 96 8.43 -18.41 22.92
C ARG A 96 7.55 -18.35 24.15
N SER A 97 7.42 -17.19 24.81
CA SER A 97 6.59 -17.02 25.99
C SER A 97 5.10 -16.92 25.66
N HIS A 98 4.79 -16.32 24.53
CA HIS A 98 3.41 -16.11 24.06
C HIS A 98 3.31 -16.46 22.57
N PRO A 99 3.19 -17.75 22.23
CA PRO A 99 3.18 -18.19 20.83
C PRO A 99 2.06 -17.55 20.03
N PRO A 100 2.36 -17.02 18.80
CA PRO A 100 1.32 -16.56 17.89
C PRO A 100 0.56 -17.73 17.26
N ASP A 101 -0.65 -17.47 16.80
CA ASP A 101 -1.39 -18.39 15.94
C ASP A 101 -0.94 -18.26 14.49
N ILE A 102 -0.64 -17.01 14.06
CA ILE A 102 -0.23 -16.64 12.70
C ILE A 102 1.00 -15.72 12.75
N LEU A 103 1.92 -15.96 11.83
CA LEU A 103 2.97 -15.01 11.44
C LEU A 103 2.56 -14.33 10.14
N HIS A 104 2.64 -12.99 10.07
CA HIS A 104 2.31 -12.24 8.86
C HIS A 104 3.44 -11.31 8.47
N ALA A 105 4.12 -11.58 7.37
CA ALA A 105 5.19 -10.75 6.82
C ALA A 105 4.68 -9.79 5.75
N GLN A 106 5.27 -8.59 5.72
CA GLN A 106 4.91 -7.55 4.76
C GLN A 106 6.03 -7.36 3.76
N ASN A 107 5.72 -7.56 2.49
CA ASN A 107 6.61 -7.38 1.34
C ASN A 107 7.75 -8.43 1.24
N LEU A 108 8.09 -8.80 0.01
CA LEU A 108 9.20 -9.73 -0.27
C LEU A 108 10.58 -9.09 -0.03
N PHE A 109 10.66 -7.76 -0.14
CA PHE A 109 11.92 -7.01 -0.11
C PHE A 109 12.27 -6.45 1.28
N PHE A 110 11.43 -6.71 2.30
CA PHE A 110 11.69 -6.27 3.65
C PHE A 110 12.57 -7.26 4.41
N SER A 111 13.56 -6.75 5.12
CA SER A 111 14.46 -7.59 5.91
C SER A 111 13.77 -8.23 7.12
N SER A 112 12.71 -7.61 7.65
CA SER A 112 11.83 -8.19 8.69
C SER A 112 11.13 -9.47 8.23
N THR A 113 10.87 -9.63 6.92
CA THR A 113 10.30 -10.85 6.34
C THR A 113 11.20 -12.06 6.54
N ALA A 114 12.53 -11.87 6.47
CA ALA A 114 13.47 -12.97 6.75
C ALA A 114 13.35 -13.46 8.21
N ALA A 115 13.13 -12.55 9.16
CA ALA A 115 12.90 -12.92 10.57
C ALA A 115 11.60 -13.73 10.72
N ALA A 116 10.52 -13.34 10.04
CA ALA A 116 9.27 -14.10 10.04
C ALA A 116 9.42 -15.51 9.44
N VAL A 117 10.16 -15.67 8.34
CA VAL A 117 10.45 -16.97 7.71
C VAL A 117 11.25 -17.86 8.67
N LEU A 118 12.25 -17.32 9.35
CA LEU A 118 13.04 -18.08 10.32
C LEU A 118 12.17 -18.52 11.51
N LEU A 119 11.34 -17.63 12.04
CA LEU A 119 10.41 -17.94 13.13
C LEU A 119 9.39 -19.01 12.73
N ARG A 120 8.88 -18.99 11.50
CA ARG A 120 8.00 -20.02 10.97
C ARG A 120 8.59 -21.43 11.14
N HIS A 121 9.84 -21.58 10.73
CA HIS A 121 10.51 -22.89 10.82
C HIS A 121 10.77 -23.32 12.27
N LEU A 122 11.15 -22.37 13.15
CA LEU A 122 11.45 -22.67 14.56
C LEU A 122 10.18 -22.93 15.40
N LEU A 123 9.12 -22.16 15.17
CA LEU A 123 7.87 -22.26 15.94
C LEU A 123 6.86 -23.20 15.32
N LYS A 124 7.07 -23.63 14.08
CA LYS A 124 6.10 -24.43 13.28
C LYS A 124 4.72 -23.74 13.20
N ARG A 125 4.72 -22.39 13.03
CA ARG A 125 3.50 -21.60 12.91
C ARG A 125 3.26 -21.21 11.46
N PRO A 126 2.00 -21.11 11.02
CA PRO A 126 1.67 -20.69 9.66
C PRO A 126 2.21 -19.28 9.36
N LEU A 127 2.73 -19.09 8.14
CA LEU A 127 3.20 -17.81 7.63
C LEU A 127 2.34 -17.33 6.47
N VAL A 128 1.77 -16.15 6.61
CA VAL A 128 1.17 -15.37 5.54
C VAL A 128 2.16 -14.29 5.09
N THR A 129 2.30 -14.06 3.80
CA THR A 129 3.12 -12.94 3.30
C THR A 129 2.28 -12.08 2.35
N THR A 130 2.15 -10.78 2.66
CA THR A 130 1.55 -9.83 1.74
C THR A 130 2.60 -9.26 0.79
N VAL A 131 2.33 -9.32 -0.51
CA VAL A 131 3.18 -8.80 -1.58
C VAL A 131 2.58 -7.50 -2.09
N HIS A 132 3.31 -6.39 -1.86
CA HIS A 132 2.83 -5.03 -2.18
C HIS A 132 3.35 -4.50 -3.51
N LEU A 133 4.29 -5.17 -4.15
CA LEU A 133 4.90 -4.71 -5.39
C LEU A 133 5.18 -5.90 -6.30
N GLY A 134 5.00 -5.69 -7.61
CA GLY A 134 5.40 -6.66 -8.62
C GLY A 134 6.92 -6.67 -8.87
N SER A 135 7.33 -7.13 -10.05
CA SER A 135 8.74 -7.24 -10.40
C SER A 135 9.46 -5.90 -10.42
N LEU A 136 10.61 -5.84 -9.77
CA LEU A 136 11.53 -4.68 -9.81
C LEU A 136 12.23 -4.52 -11.16
N ARG A 137 12.12 -5.48 -12.07
CA ARG A 137 12.72 -5.43 -13.41
C ARG A 137 12.24 -4.25 -14.24
N GLN A 138 11.07 -3.72 -13.92
CA GLN A 138 10.51 -2.55 -14.59
C GLN A 138 11.23 -1.23 -14.24
N LEU A 139 12.09 -1.23 -13.22
CA LEU A 139 12.81 -0.02 -12.78
C LEU A 139 13.99 0.35 -13.69
N GLY A 140 14.56 -0.61 -14.44
CA GLY A 140 15.73 -0.38 -15.29
C GLY A 140 17.03 -0.07 -14.50
N GLY A 141 18.12 0.17 -15.23
CA GLY A 141 19.41 0.60 -14.66
C GLY A 141 20.27 -0.49 -13.99
N PRO A 142 21.45 -0.12 -13.42
CA PRO A 142 22.40 -1.08 -12.86
C PRO A 142 21.86 -1.90 -11.68
N SER A 143 20.90 -1.36 -10.94
CA SER A 143 20.22 -2.06 -9.84
C SER A 143 19.37 -3.25 -10.29
N LEU A 144 19.11 -3.37 -11.59
CA LEU A 144 18.29 -4.44 -12.18
C LEU A 144 18.90 -5.84 -11.94
N LEU A 145 20.20 -5.97 -12.06
CA LEU A 145 20.89 -7.26 -11.84
C LEU A 145 20.77 -7.70 -10.38
N LEU A 146 21.00 -6.78 -9.46
CA LEU A 146 20.87 -7.04 -8.02
C LEU A 146 19.43 -7.39 -7.64
N ALA A 147 18.46 -6.63 -8.14
CA ALA A 147 17.03 -6.89 -7.91
C ALA A 147 16.63 -8.25 -8.49
N SER A 148 17.07 -8.59 -9.70
CA SER A 148 16.80 -9.88 -10.33
C SER A 148 17.44 -11.05 -9.58
N PHE A 149 18.65 -10.87 -9.06
CA PHE A 149 19.32 -11.86 -8.22
C PHE A 149 18.55 -12.07 -6.91
N TYR A 150 18.16 -10.98 -6.25
CA TYR A 150 17.36 -11.04 -5.03
C TYR A 150 16.02 -11.77 -5.27
N GLU A 151 15.28 -11.41 -6.32
CA GLU A 151 14.02 -12.06 -6.66
C GLU A 151 14.18 -13.56 -6.90
N ARG A 152 15.24 -13.95 -7.63
CA ARG A 152 15.51 -15.36 -7.97
C ARG A 152 16.00 -16.20 -6.79
N THR A 153 16.53 -15.60 -5.77
CA THR A 153 17.08 -16.28 -4.58
C THR A 153 16.14 -16.10 -3.38
N LEU A 154 16.32 -15.01 -2.65
CA LEU A 154 15.59 -14.76 -1.40
C LEU A 154 14.10 -14.57 -1.63
N GLY A 155 13.69 -13.85 -2.67
CA GLY A 155 12.30 -13.69 -3.04
C GLY A 155 11.59 -15.03 -3.26
N ARG A 156 12.23 -15.95 -4.02
CA ARG A 156 11.73 -17.32 -4.21
C ARG A 156 11.66 -18.11 -2.91
N ALA A 157 12.69 -18.02 -2.07
CA ALA A 157 12.71 -18.71 -0.79
C ALA A 157 11.57 -18.26 0.12
N ILE A 158 11.32 -16.95 0.21
CA ILE A 158 10.22 -16.37 0.98
C ILE A 158 8.86 -16.85 0.44
N VAL A 159 8.65 -16.73 -0.87
CA VAL A 159 7.40 -17.16 -1.53
C VAL A 159 7.11 -18.63 -1.25
N ARG A 160 8.10 -19.52 -1.37
CA ARG A 160 7.96 -20.96 -1.11
C ARG A 160 7.78 -21.30 0.37
N SER A 161 8.29 -20.45 1.26
CA SER A 161 8.15 -20.62 2.71
C SER A 161 6.80 -20.13 3.23
N SER A 162 6.02 -19.41 2.44
CA SER A 162 4.72 -18.88 2.85
C SER A 162 3.61 -19.91 2.64
N ASP A 163 2.77 -20.11 3.65
CA ASP A 163 1.61 -21.03 3.57
C ASP A 163 0.48 -20.41 2.75
N ARG A 164 0.34 -19.07 2.82
CA ARG A 164 -0.51 -18.25 1.97
C ARG A 164 0.21 -16.95 1.58
N LEU A 165 -0.14 -16.46 0.40
CA LEU A 165 0.31 -15.18 -0.10
C LEU A 165 -0.90 -14.29 -0.36
N ILE A 166 -0.85 -13.07 0.14
CA ILE A 166 -1.81 -12.01 -0.21
C ILE A 166 -1.13 -11.11 -1.24
N ALA A 167 -1.71 -11.00 -2.42
CA ALA A 167 -1.25 -10.10 -3.47
C ALA A 167 -2.22 -8.92 -3.58
N VAL A 168 -1.69 -7.69 -3.62
CA VAL A 168 -2.54 -6.49 -3.66
C VAL A 168 -3.22 -6.24 -5.02
N SER A 169 -2.85 -7.01 -6.04
CA SER A 169 -3.45 -6.97 -7.38
C SER A 169 -3.21 -8.28 -8.13
N ASN A 170 -3.96 -8.54 -9.21
CA ASN A 170 -3.76 -9.72 -10.06
C ASN A 170 -2.36 -9.72 -10.71
N ALA A 171 -1.86 -8.55 -11.11
CA ALA A 171 -0.51 -8.43 -11.65
C ALA A 171 0.55 -8.85 -10.62
N VAL A 172 0.38 -8.47 -9.35
CA VAL A 172 1.26 -8.88 -8.24
C VAL A 172 1.11 -10.37 -7.95
N ALA A 173 -0.10 -10.92 -8.03
CA ALA A 173 -0.34 -12.37 -7.88
C ALA A 173 0.37 -13.16 -8.97
N GLY A 174 0.27 -12.74 -10.24
CA GLY A 174 1.01 -13.34 -11.35
C GLY A 174 2.51 -13.32 -11.16
N HIS A 175 3.05 -12.21 -10.61
CA HIS A 175 4.47 -12.13 -10.25
C HIS A 175 4.86 -13.11 -9.14
N ALA A 176 4.05 -13.24 -8.08
CA ALA A 176 4.30 -14.20 -7.01
C ALA A 176 4.30 -15.65 -7.53
N VAL A 177 3.38 -16.01 -8.43
CA VAL A 177 3.34 -17.32 -9.11
C VAL A 177 4.60 -17.51 -9.97
N HIS A 178 5.04 -16.51 -10.72
CA HIS A 178 6.30 -16.54 -11.49
C HIS A 178 7.54 -16.78 -10.59
N LEU A 179 7.52 -16.27 -9.36
CA LEU A 179 8.56 -16.53 -8.35
C LEU A 179 8.46 -17.94 -7.72
N GLY A 180 7.43 -18.71 -8.03
CA GLY A 180 7.26 -20.09 -7.59
C GLY A 180 6.25 -20.27 -6.46
N ALA A 181 5.31 -19.32 -6.28
CA ALA A 181 4.13 -19.54 -5.46
C ALA A 181 3.22 -20.59 -6.10
N ARG A 182 2.59 -21.42 -5.28
CA ARG A 182 1.51 -22.28 -5.74
C ARG A 182 0.27 -21.41 -6.01
N PRO A 183 -0.38 -21.46 -7.17
CA PRO A 183 -1.52 -20.60 -7.50
C PRO A 183 -2.63 -20.67 -6.44
N GLU A 184 -2.92 -21.86 -5.92
CA GLU A 184 -3.92 -22.08 -4.88
C GLU A 184 -3.57 -21.49 -3.50
N ALA A 185 -2.30 -21.12 -3.28
CA ALA A 185 -1.85 -20.45 -2.07
C ALA A 185 -1.97 -18.92 -2.15
N VAL A 186 -2.24 -18.36 -3.35
CA VAL A 186 -2.33 -16.92 -3.54
C VAL A 186 -3.78 -16.44 -3.40
N ARG A 187 -3.96 -15.36 -2.67
CA ARG A 187 -5.24 -14.63 -2.55
C ARG A 187 -5.03 -13.20 -2.99
N VAL A 188 -5.91 -12.68 -3.84
CA VAL A 188 -5.87 -11.28 -4.25
C VAL A 188 -6.76 -10.48 -3.30
N ILE A 189 -6.13 -9.56 -2.56
CA ILE A 189 -6.80 -8.63 -1.67
C ILE A 189 -6.28 -7.23 -1.97
N ALA A 190 -7.06 -6.44 -2.68
CA ALA A 190 -6.73 -5.07 -3.01
C ALA A 190 -6.61 -4.21 -1.74
N ASN A 191 -5.85 -3.12 -1.82
CA ASN A 191 -5.80 -2.13 -0.75
C ASN A 191 -7.17 -1.46 -0.57
N GLY A 192 -7.37 -0.84 0.59
CA GLY A 192 -8.58 -0.09 0.92
C GLY A 192 -8.37 1.42 0.95
N VAL A 193 -9.45 2.12 1.20
CA VAL A 193 -9.47 3.56 1.52
C VAL A 193 -10.59 3.84 2.52
N ASP A 194 -10.41 4.88 3.31
CA ASP A 194 -11.48 5.41 4.16
C ASP A 194 -12.32 6.41 3.35
N ALA A 195 -13.48 5.97 2.88
CA ALA A 195 -14.38 6.79 2.09
C ALA A 195 -15.12 7.87 2.88
N GLN A 196 -14.99 7.91 4.21
CA GLN A 196 -15.49 8.99 5.07
C GLN A 196 -14.45 10.11 5.19
N GLU A 197 -13.19 9.75 5.35
CA GLU A 197 -12.06 10.69 5.32
C GLU A 197 -11.91 11.30 3.91
N PHE A 198 -11.79 10.43 2.90
CA PHE A 198 -11.69 10.82 1.49
C PHE A 198 -13.08 10.88 0.86
N ARG A 199 -13.66 12.05 0.82
CA ARG A 199 -14.98 12.30 0.28
C ARG A 199 -14.95 13.49 -0.68
N PRO A 200 -15.93 13.63 -1.59
CA PRO A 200 -16.02 14.81 -2.44
C PRO A 200 -16.03 16.11 -1.65
N GLY A 201 -15.27 17.09 -2.12
CA GLY A 201 -15.27 18.45 -1.59
C GLY A 201 -16.38 19.31 -2.20
N ALA A 202 -16.54 20.53 -1.69
CA ALA A 202 -17.44 21.53 -2.26
C ALA A 202 -16.91 22.16 -3.57
N GLY A 203 -15.72 21.75 -4.02
CA GLY A 203 -15.03 22.41 -5.12
C GLY A 203 -14.36 23.73 -4.70
N ARG A 204 -13.92 24.52 -5.69
CA ARG A 204 -13.33 25.84 -5.47
C ARG A 204 -14.19 26.94 -6.08
N GLU A 205 -14.35 28.03 -5.37
CA GLU A 205 -15.14 29.17 -5.82
C GLU A 205 -14.49 29.95 -7.00
N ASN A 206 -13.15 29.86 -7.17
CA ASN A 206 -12.39 30.64 -8.15
C ASN A 206 -12.31 30.04 -9.56
N GLY A 207 -12.96 28.87 -9.82
CA GLY A 207 -13.01 28.24 -11.15
C GLY A 207 -11.66 27.77 -11.73
N THR A 208 -10.56 27.87 -10.97
CA THR A 208 -9.24 27.43 -11.44
C THR A 208 -9.13 25.91 -11.44
N PHE A 209 -8.80 25.32 -12.58
CA PHE A 209 -8.62 23.87 -12.70
C PHE A 209 -7.30 23.41 -12.05
N ARG A 210 -7.39 22.46 -11.13
CA ARG A 210 -6.25 21.99 -10.35
C ARG A 210 -5.99 20.50 -10.55
N VAL A 211 -4.78 20.16 -11.00
CA VAL A 211 -4.30 18.78 -11.19
C VAL A 211 -3.46 18.37 -9.98
N ALA A 212 -3.88 17.32 -9.29
CA ALA A 212 -3.10 16.73 -8.19
C ALA A 212 -2.09 15.70 -8.70
N CYS A 213 -0.89 15.68 -8.11
CA CYS A 213 0.09 14.60 -8.20
C CYS A 213 0.51 14.21 -6.78
N VAL A 214 0.00 13.09 -6.27
CA VAL A 214 0.19 12.68 -4.87
C VAL A 214 1.09 11.46 -4.79
N GLY A 215 2.13 11.52 -3.94
CA GLY A 215 3.03 10.41 -3.65
C GLY A 215 4.49 10.82 -3.58
N ARG A 216 5.36 9.83 -3.34
CA ARG A 216 6.81 10.10 -3.28
C ARG A 216 7.32 10.68 -4.60
N LEU A 217 8.13 11.73 -4.52
CA LEU A 217 8.76 12.35 -5.69
C LEU A 217 10.01 11.56 -6.09
N ILE A 218 9.78 10.39 -6.68
CA ILE A 218 10.81 9.46 -7.18
C ILE A 218 10.50 9.06 -8.62
N PHE A 219 11.55 8.66 -9.35
CA PHE A 219 11.48 8.42 -10.80
C PHE A 219 10.33 7.49 -11.23
N ASN A 220 10.14 6.36 -10.51
CA ASN A 220 9.13 5.38 -10.87
C ASN A 220 7.67 5.81 -10.58
N LYS A 221 7.46 6.92 -9.88
CA LYS A 221 6.13 7.51 -9.68
C LYS A 221 5.75 8.54 -10.75
N GLY A 222 6.72 8.94 -11.56
CA GLY A 222 6.51 9.72 -12.78
C GLY A 222 6.18 11.20 -12.60
N PRO A 223 6.46 11.90 -11.45
CA PRO A 223 6.12 13.30 -11.31
C PRO A 223 6.80 14.19 -12.39
N GLN A 224 7.95 13.77 -12.90
CA GLN A 224 8.65 14.43 -13.98
C GLN A 224 7.81 14.52 -15.28
N TYR A 225 7.00 13.52 -15.56
CA TYR A 225 6.17 13.53 -16.77
C TYR A 225 5.02 14.55 -16.69
N LEU A 226 4.54 14.85 -15.47
CA LEU A 226 3.56 15.93 -15.29
C LEU A 226 4.21 17.31 -15.45
N VAL A 227 5.44 17.50 -14.93
CA VAL A 227 6.18 18.75 -15.15
C VAL A 227 6.46 18.99 -16.64
N GLU A 228 6.83 17.94 -17.38
CA GLU A 228 7.05 18.03 -18.84
C GLU A 228 5.74 18.20 -19.65
N ALA A 229 4.61 17.74 -19.14
CA ALA A 229 3.29 17.91 -19.78
C ALA A 229 2.70 19.31 -19.55
N ALA A 230 3.07 19.97 -18.43
CA ALA A 230 2.47 21.22 -18.00
C ALA A 230 2.58 22.37 -19.01
N PRO A 231 3.68 22.58 -19.76
CA PRO A 231 3.76 23.66 -20.77
C PRO A 231 2.70 23.56 -21.88
N GLU A 232 2.38 22.35 -22.33
CA GLU A 232 1.34 22.14 -23.35
C GLU A 232 -0.04 22.49 -22.78
N ILE A 233 -0.31 22.10 -21.54
CA ILE A 233 -1.58 22.37 -20.85
C ILE A 233 -1.71 23.88 -20.59
N LEU A 234 -0.67 24.54 -20.08
CA LEU A 234 -0.69 25.96 -19.77
C LEU A 234 -0.76 26.87 -21.01
N ARG A 235 -0.38 26.37 -22.18
CA ARG A 235 -0.59 27.11 -23.44
C ARG A 235 -2.07 27.19 -23.80
N ALA A 236 -2.85 26.13 -23.51
CA ALA A 236 -4.29 26.12 -23.75
C ALA A 236 -5.08 26.73 -22.57
N HIS A 237 -4.64 26.49 -21.35
CA HIS A 237 -5.28 26.91 -20.09
C HIS A 237 -4.25 27.57 -19.17
N PRO A 238 -3.92 28.86 -19.36
CA PRO A 238 -2.88 29.57 -18.60
C PRO A 238 -3.13 29.65 -17.09
N GLU A 239 -4.39 29.49 -16.66
CA GLU A 239 -4.83 29.52 -15.26
C GLU A 239 -4.69 28.18 -14.54
N ALA A 240 -4.43 27.07 -15.23
CA ALA A 240 -4.33 25.75 -14.61
C ALA A 240 -3.24 25.69 -13.54
N GLU A 241 -3.51 24.96 -12.47
CA GLU A 241 -2.59 24.77 -11.33
C GLU A 241 -2.22 23.29 -11.18
N PHE A 242 -0.96 23.05 -10.78
CA PHE A 242 -0.45 21.71 -10.52
C PHE A 242 0.03 21.61 -9.08
N VAL A 243 -0.52 20.66 -8.32
CA VAL A 243 -0.21 20.48 -6.89
C VAL A 243 0.48 19.13 -6.68
N PHE A 244 1.75 19.19 -6.25
CA PHE A 244 2.54 18.03 -5.91
C PHE A 244 2.54 17.83 -4.39
N VAL A 245 1.96 16.70 -3.95
CA VAL A 245 1.87 16.33 -2.53
C VAL A 245 2.77 15.14 -2.27
N GLY A 246 3.76 15.32 -1.43
CA GLY A 246 4.79 14.34 -1.12
C GLY A 246 6.19 14.92 -1.29
N ASP A 247 7.19 14.13 -0.92
CA ASP A 247 8.59 14.52 -1.01
C ASP A 247 9.44 13.38 -1.61
N GLY A 248 10.67 13.70 -1.96
CA GLY A 248 11.61 12.71 -2.49
C GLY A 248 12.81 13.34 -3.21
N PRO A 249 13.78 12.49 -3.58
CA PRO A 249 15.05 12.97 -4.18
C PRO A 249 14.90 13.68 -5.51
N LEU A 250 13.76 13.55 -6.21
CA LEU A 250 13.51 14.26 -7.46
C LEU A 250 13.02 15.72 -7.25
N ARG A 251 12.57 16.08 -6.04
CA ARG A 251 11.97 17.41 -5.81
C ARG A 251 12.85 18.57 -6.30
N PRO A 252 14.13 18.66 -5.94
CA PRO A 252 14.97 19.77 -6.42
C PRO A 252 15.06 19.84 -7.95
N HIS A 253 15.17 18.69 -8.60
CA HIS A 253 15.23 18.60 -10.06
C HIS A 253 13.90 19.02 -10.72
N LEU A 254 12.74 18.66 -10.12
CA LEU A 254 11.43 19.05 -10.62
C LEU A 254 11.20 20.56 -10.49
N GLU A 255 11.61 21.15 -9.37
CA GLU A 255 11.54 22.60 -9.13
C GLU A 255 12.45 23.37 -10.11
N GLU A 256 13.69 22.92 -10.30
CA GLU A 256 14.62 23.48 -11.29
C GLU A 256 14.06 23.37 -12.72
N ARG A 257 13.52 22.21 -13.08
CA ARG A 257 12.94 21.98 -14.40
C ARG A 257 11.73 22.88 -14.66
N ALA A 258 10.89 23.11 -13.66
CA ALA A 258 9.75 24.02 -13.74
C ALA A 258 10.21 25.47 -13.98
N GLN A 259 11.34 25.90 -13.37
CA GLN A 259 11.95 27.24 -13.61
C GLN A 259 12.47 27.33 -15.04
N GLN A 260 13.20 26.32 -15.53
CA GLN A 260 13.72 26.28 -16.90
C GLN A 260 12.61 26.40 -17.96
N LEU A 261 11.44 25.78 -17.67
CA LEU A 261 10.26 25.83 -18.52
C LEU A 261 9.41 27.10 -18.34
N GLY A 262 9.74 27.97 -17.38
CA GLY A 262 9.01 29.21 -17.10
C GLY A 262 7.65 29.03 -16.44
N ILE A 263 7.38 27.85 -15.87
CA ILE A 263 6.05 27.47 -15.35
C ILE A 263 6.00 27.35 -13.82
N SER A 264 7.08 27.67 -13.11
CA SER A 264 7.19 27.50 -11.66
C SER A 264 6.07 28.19 -10.88
N HIS A 265 5.53 29.29 -11.39
CA HIS A 265 4.43 30.04 -10.78
C HIS A 265 3.08 29.30 -10.79
N ARG A 266 2.94 28.19 -11.54
CA ARG A 266 1.75 27.35 -11.63
C ARG A 266 1.90 25.99 -10.93
N LEU A 267 3.11 25.67 -10.46
CA LEU A 267 3.41 24.43 -9.78
C LEU A 267 3.63 24.68 -8.29
N THR A 268 2.91 23.95 -7.45
CA THR A 268 3.05 24.04 -6.00
C THR A 268 3.54 22.70 -5.44
N PHE A 269 4.70 22.70 -4.77
CA PHE A 269 5.28 21.53 -4.10
C PHE A 269 5.05 21.64 -2.59
N LEU A 270 4.04 20.90 -2.08
CA LEU A 270 3.59 21.00 -0.68
C LEU A 270 4.44 20.16 0.30
N GLY A 271 5.35 19.31 -0.21
CA GLY A 271 6.05 18.35 0.65
C GLY A 271 5.12 17.26 1.18
N THR A 272 5.59 16.53 2.20
CA THR A 272 4.77 15.51 2.87
C THR A 272 3.69 16.16 3.73
N ARG A 273 2.44 15.80 3.49
CA ARG A 273 1.25 16.38 4.14
C ARG A 273 0.43 15.30 4.85
N PRO A 274 -0.07 15.56 6.07
CA PRO A 274 -1.03 14.68 6.73
C PRO A 274 -2.47 14.86 6.23
N ASP A 275 -2.83 16.02 5.67
CA ASP A 275 -4.15 16.44 5.25
C ASP A 275 -4.40 16.23 3.74
N VAL A 276 -3.94 15.10 3.20
CA VAL A 276 -4.08 14.76 1.78
C VAL A 276 -5.54 14.79 1.32
N ALA A 277 -6.47 14.35 2.16
CA ALA A 277 -7.89 14.36 1.87
C ALA A 277 -8.40 15.80 1.60
N ALA A 278 -8.06 16.76 2.48
CA ALA A 278 -8.44 18.15 2.31
C ALA A 278 -7.85 18.78 1.04
N ILE A 279 -6.61 18.40 0.68
CA ILE A 279 -5.96 18.88 -0.56
C ILE A 279 -6.67 18.29 -1.79
N LEU A 280 -6.94 16.98 -1.82
CA LEU A 280 -7.65 16.34 -2.93
C LEU A 280 -9.05 16.92 -3.14
N GLN A 281 -9.74 17.28 -2.06
CA GLN A 281 -11.07 17.93 -2.12
C GLN A 281 -11.06 19.31 -2.80
N THR A 282 -9.88 19.90 -2.99
CA THR A 282 -9.71 21.16 -3.74
C THR A 282 -9.18 20.94 -5.15
N CYS A 283 -9.07 19.71 -5.62
CA CYS A 283 -8.56 19.37 -6.95
C CYS A 283 -9.68 18.85 -7.85
N ASP A 284 -9.46 18.90 -9.15
CA ASP A 284 -10.42 18.49 -10.18
C ASP A 284 -10.10 17.10 -10.74
N MET A 285 -8.86 16.65 -10.61
CA MET A 285 -8.39 15.34 -11.05
C MET A 285 -7.08 14.93 -10.40
N LEU A 286 -6.76 13.62 -10.48
CA LEU A 286 -5.44 13.09 -10.15
C LEU A 286 -4.66 12.72 -11.42
N ALA A 287 -3.41 13.17 -11.53
CA ALA A 287 -2.43 12.65 -12.50
C ALA A 287 -1.51 11.63 -11.83
N ARG A 288 -1.47 10.38 -12.35
CA ARG A 288 -0.62 9.30 -11.82
C ARG A 288 0.15 8.58 -12.94
N PRO A 289 1.15 9.23 -13.55
CA PRO A 289 1.93 8.68 -14.66
C PRO A 289 3.06 7.75 -14.19
N SER A 290 2.75 6.83 -13.27
CA SER A 290 3.72 5.92 -12.67
C SER A 290 4.24 4.88 -13.65
N LEU A 291 5.51 4.47 -13.48
CA LEU A 291 6.11 3.35 -14.24
C LEU A 291 5.96 2.01 -13.52
N LEU A 292 5.75 2.05 -12.20
CA LEU A 292 5.63 0.84 -11.37
C LEU A 292 4.73 1.11 -10.17
N GLU A 293 3.74 0.25 -9.99
CA GLU A 293 2.83 0.24 -8.84
C GLU A 293 2.58 -1.20 -8.37
N GLY A 294 2.02 -1.35 -7.16
CA GLY A 294 1.35 -2.57 -6.75
C GLY A 294 -0.16 -2.37 -6.83
N MET A 295 -0.71 -1.66 -5.84
CA MET A 295 -2.08 -1.12 -5.80
C MET A 295 -1.99 0.29 -5.17
N PRO A 296 -2.06 1.36 -5.98
CA PRO A 296 -1.77 2.72 -5.48
C PRO A 296 -2.89 3.27 -4.61
N LEU A 297 -2.60 3.54 -3.32
CA LEU A 297 -3.54 4.16 -2.39
C LEU A 297 -4.02 5.52 -2.89
N THR A 298 -3.11 6.31 -3.46
CA THR A 298 -3.44 7.67 -3.93
C THR A 298 -4.47 7.70 -5.06
N VAL A 299 -4.56 6.63 -5.86
CA VAL A 299 -5.62 6.46 -6.85
C VAL A 299 -6.95 6.18 -6.15
N LEU A 300 -6.97 5.26 -5.17
CA LEU A 300 -8.17 4.98 -4.36
C LEU A 300 -8.64 6.22 -3.60
N GLU A 301 -7.71 6.99 -3.02
CA GLU A 301 -7.96 8.22 -2.29
C GLU A 301 -8.60 9.31 -3.20
N ALA A 302 -8.04 9.51 -4.38
CA ALA A 302 -8.59 10.45 -5.37
C ALA A 302 -9.98 10.00 -5.87
N MET A 303 -10.13 8.72 -6.20
CA MET A 303 -11.41 8.13 -6.61
C MET A 303 -12.46 8.25 -5.50
N ALA A 304 -12.07 8.07 -4.25
CA ALA A 304 -12.92 8.29 -3.08
C ALA A 304 -13.35 9.76 -2.94
N CYS A 305 -12.49 10.72 -3.32
CA CYS A 305 -12.88 12.14 -3.41
C CYS A 305 -13.75 12.46 -4.65
N GLY A 306 -14.09 11.47 -5.47
CA GLY A 306 -14.87 11.69 -6.69
C GLY A 306 -14.07 12.31 -7.82
N LEU A 307 -12.74 12.19 -7.80
CA LEU A 307 -11.86 12.72 -8.84
C LEU A 307 -11.61 11.68 -9.94
N PRO A 308 -11.73 12.04 -11.22
CA PRO A 308 -11.24 11.20 -12.31
C PRO A 308 -9.72 11.13 -12.29
N VAL A 309 -9.16 10.06 -12.85
CA VAL A 309 -7.72 9.79 -12.79
C VAL A 309 -7.14 9.67 -14.19
N ALA A 310 -6.10 10.46 -14.50
CA ALA A 310 -5.24 10.22 -15.66
C ALA A 310 -4.01 9.41 -15.22
N ALA A 311 -3.92 8.14 -15.63
CA ALA A 311 -2.90 7.24 -15.11
C ALA A 311 -2.36 6.27 -16.16
N THR A 312 -1.13 5.80 -15.94
CA THR A 312 -0.57 4.69 -16.71
C THR A 312 -1.20 3.36 -16.29
N PRO A 313 -1.50 2.45 -17.23
CA PRO A 313 -2.12 1.14 -16.94
C PRO A 313 -1.08 0.14 -16.40
N VAL A 314 -0.45 0.43 -15.25
CA VAL A 314 0.56 -0.43 -14.64
C VAL A 314 -0.02 -1.16 -13.43
N SER A 315 0.20 -2.47 -13.35
CA SER A 315 -0.21 -3.33 -12.21
C SER A 315 -1.62 -3.02 -11.70
N GLY A 316 -1.80 -2.80 -10.40
CA GLY A 316 -3.09 -2.52 -9.79
C GLY A 316 -3.78 -1.24 -10.27
N THR A 317 -3.05 -0.27 -10.87
CA THR A 317 -3.69 0.90 -11.49
C THR A 317 -4.61 0.48 -12.64
N ALA A 318 -4.20 -0.52 -13.45
CA ALA A 318 -5.02 -1.06 -14.55
C ALA A 318 -6.28 -1.81 -14.05
N GLU A 319 -6.31 -2.20 -12.78
CA GLU A 319 -7.47 -2.85 -12.16
C GLU A 319 -8.46 -1.84 -11.56
N LEU A 320 -7.96 -0.67 -11.15
CA LEU A 320 -8.76 0.42 -10.58
C LEU A 320 -9.36 1.32 -11.64
N VAL A 321 -8.54 1.74 -12.62
CA VAL A 321 -8.95 2.67 -13.66
C VAL A 321 -9.53 1.89 -14.84
N ARG A 322 -10.72 2.30 -15.28
CA ARG A 322 -11.39 1.85 -16.48
C ARG A 322 -11.42 3.01 -17.46
N HIS A 323 -10.68 2.87 -18.57
CA HIS A 323 -10.52 3.95 -19.55
C HIS A 323 -11.88 4.43 -20.08
N GLY A 324 -12.14 5.73 -19.96
CA GLY A 324 -13.39 6.36 -20.36
C GLY A 324 -14.54 6.26 -19.37
N GLU A 325 -14.49 5.36 -18.36
CA GLU A 325 -15.56 5.20 -17.38
C GLU A 325 -15.31 6.01 -16.09
N ASN A 326 -14.10 5.87 -15.50
CA ASN A 326 -13.72 6.49 -14.22
C ASN A 326 -12.35 7.17 -14.27
N GLY A 327 -11.77 7.29 -15.45
CA GLY A 327 -10.46 7.89 -15.69
C GLY A 327 -9.98 7.65 -17.11
N LEU A 328 -8.79 8.13 -17.42
CA LEU A 328 -8.16 7.98 -18.72
C LEU A 328 -6.79 7.30 -18.59
N PHE A 329 -6.51 6.32 -19.44
CA PHE A 329 -5.16 5.77 -19.54
C PHE A 329 -4.27 6.67 -20.36
N VAL A 330 -3.02 6.80 -19.89
CA VAL A 330 -1.93 7.48 -20.58
C VAL A 330 -0.79 6.51 -20.87
N ARG A 331 -0.02 6.76 -21.90
CA ARG A 331 1.15 5.93 -22.20
C ARG A 331 2.25 6.16 -21.17
N PRO A 332 2.94 5.10 -20.71
CA PRO A 332 4.08 5.25 -19.78
C PRO A 332 5.19 6.12 -20.42
N ALA A 333 5.81 6.97 -19.60
CA ALA A 333 6.90 7.86 -20.00
C ALA A 333 6.56 8.79 -21.20
N ASP A 334 5.30 9.15 -21.38
CA ASP A 334 4.82 10.00 -22.49
C ASP A 334 4.11 11.25 -21.95
N PRO A 335 4.81 12.38 -21.76
CA PRO A 335 4.22 13.66 -21.32
C PRO A 335 3.11 14.15 -22.24
N ALA A 336 3.24 14.00 -23.56
CA ALA A 336 2.23 14.44 -24.52
C ALA A 336 0.93 13.62 -24.40
N SER A 337 1.02 12.30 -24.13
CA SER A 337 -0.15 11.48 -23.84
C SER A 337 -0.84 11.92 -22.55
N LEU A 338 -0.06 12.32 -21.54
CA LEU A 338 -0.59 12.84 -20.28
C LEU A 338 -1.26 14.20 -20.47
N ALA A 339 -0.62 15.12 -21.21
CA ALA A 339 -1.19 16.43 -21.53
C ALA A 339 -2.54 16.31 -22.22
N ARG A 340 -2.65 15.48 -23.27
CA ARG A 340 -3.91 15.25 -23.98
C ARG A 340 -5.01 14.69 -23.06
N ALA A 341 -4.69 13.78 -22.17
CA ALA A 341 -5.68 13.23 -21.22
C ALA A 341 -6.15 14.29 -20.23
N ILE A 342 -5.26 15.15 -19.73
CA ILE A 342 -5.59 16.25 -18.82
C ILE A 342 -6.46 17.28 -19.56
N LEU A 343 -6.05 17.74 -20.75
CA LEU A 343 -6.80 18.69 -21.56
C LEU A 343 -8.22 18.19 -21.85
N ARG A 344 -8.36 16.92 -22.21
CA ARG A 344 -9.68 16.31 -22.44
C ARG A 344 -10.58 16.36 -21.20
N LEU A 345 -10.02 16.13 -20.01
CA LEU A 345 -10.78 16.23 -18.74
C LEU A 345 -11.07 17.68 -18.35
N MET A 346 -10.26 18.64 -18.78
CA MET A 346 -10.50 20.07 -18.58
C MET A 346 -11.63 20.58 -19.47
N GLU A 347 -11.63 20.19 -20.75
CA GLU A 347 -12.53 20.70 -21.79
C GLU A 347 -13.91 20.04 -21.77
N ASP A 348 -14.01 18.77 -21.28
CA ASP A 348 -15.27 18.01 -21.21
C ASP A 348 -15.72 17.86 -19.75
N GLU A 349 -16.36 18.88 -19.19
CA GLU A 349 -16.87 18.88 -17.84
C GLU A 349 -17.89 17.76 -17.58
N PRO A 350 -18.90 17.52 -18.44
CA PRO A 350 -19.84 16.42 -18.25
C PRO A 350 -19.16 15.05 -18.14
N MET A 351 -18.14 14.79 -18.97
CA MET A 351 -17.35 13.55 -18.91
C MET A 351 -16.55 13.50 -17.63
N ARG A 352 -15.86 14.58 -17.24
CA ARG A 352 -15.08 14.68 -16.00
C ARG A 352 -15.91 14.33 -14.78
N GLU A 353 -17.09 14.95 -14.64
CA GLU A 353 -17.99 14.69 -13.54
C GLU A 353 -18.54 13.26 -13.54
N ALA A 354 -18.92 12.74 -14.72
CA ALA A 354 -19.41 11.37 -14.83
C ALA A 354 -18.34 10.36 -14.41
N GLN A 355 -17.09 10.57 -14.85
CA GLN A 355 -15.95 9.74 -14.45
C GLN A 355 -15.68 9.84 -12.95
N GLY A 356 -15.73 11.03 -12.36
CA GLY A 356 -15.58 11.23 -10.93
C GLY A 356 -16.64 10.48 -10.11
N ARG A 357 -17.92 10.60 -10.51
CA ARG A 357 -19.02 9.85 -9.87
C ARG A 357 -18.83 8.33 -10.00
N ASN A 358 -18.37 7.84 -11.13
CA ASN A 358 -18.10 6.42 -11.36
C ASN A 358 -16.92 5.93 -10.51
N ALA A 359 -15.86 6.74 -10.40
CA ALA A 359 -14.69 6.49 -9.57
C ALA A 359 -15.12 6.31 -8.09
N ARG A 360 -15.89 7.25 -7.56
CA ARG A 360 -16.42 7.20 -6.20
C ARG A 360 -17.27 5.95 -5.96
N ARG A 361 -18.20 5.65 -6.85
CA ARG A 361 -19.07 4.45 -6.74
C ARG A 361 -18.29 3.14 -6.73
N LEU A 362 -17.22 3.05 -7.52
CA LEU A 362 -16.36 1.87 -7.54
C LEU A 362 -15.70 1.65 -6.17
N VAL A 363 -15.16 2.71 -5.59
CA VAL A 363 -14.47 2.66 -4.29
C VAL A 363 -15.44 2.29 -3.16
N GLU A 364 -16.59 2.92 -3.08
CA GLU A 364 -17.60 2.65 -2.05
C GLU A 364 -18.10 1.21 -2.06
N ARG A 365 -18.17 0.58 -3.24
CA ARG A 365 -18.66 -0.79 -3.38
C ARG A 365 -17.65 -1.86 -3.01
N GLY A 366 -16.34 -1.60 -3.08
CA GLY A 366 -15.41 -2.71 -3.01
C GLY A 366 -14.07 -2.46 -2.30
N TYR A 367 -13.77 -1.23 -1.89
CA TYR A 367 -12.42 -0.88 -1.44
C TYR A 367 -12.38 -0.27 -0.04
N SER A 368 -13.23 -0.73 0.89
CA SER A 368 -13.16 -0.30 2.29
C SER A 368 -12.06 -1.06 3.04
N TRP A 369 -11.43 -0.39 4.01
CA TRP A 369 -10.46 -1.04 4.89
C TRP A 369 -11.07 -2.18 5.72
N ASP A 370 -12.36 -2.10 6.05
CA ASP A 370 -13.05 -3.17 6.80
C ASP A 370 -13.15 -4.45 5.96
N ALA A 371 -13.50 -4.32 4.67
CA ALA A 371 -13.49 -5.47 3.75
C ALA A 371 -12.07 -6.06 3.56
N VAL A 372 -11.03 -5.23 3.55
CA VAL A 372 -9.62 -5.69 3.49
C VAL A 372 -9.27 -6.49 4.75
N ALA A 373 -9.61 -5.98 5.93
CA ALA A 373 -9.35 -6.66 7.21
C ALA A 373 -10.11 -7.99 7.30
N GLU A 374 -11.39 -8.04 6.92
CA GLU A 374 -12.19 -9.25 6.89
C GLU A 374 -11.63 -10.31 5.94
N LYS A 375 -11.28 -9.94 4.71
CA LYS A 375 -10.64 -10.84 3.74
C LYS A 375 -9.29 -11.35 4.26
N THR A 376 -8.50 -10.50 4.90
CA THR A 376 -7.22 -10.87 5.51
C THR A 376 -7.43 -11.87 6.65
N LEU A 377 -8.42 -11.63 7.51
CA LEU A 377 -8.80 -12.55 8.59
C LEU A 377 -9.27 -13.91 8.05
N ALA A 378 -10.01 -13.92 6.94
CA ALA A 378 -10.43 -15.16 6.30
C ALA A 378 -9.22 -15.99 5.84
N VAL A 379 -8.17 -15.35 5.28
CA VAL A 379 -6.92 -16.03 4.92
C VAL A 379 -6.22 -16.64 6.14
N TYR A 380 -6.22 -15.95 7.28
CA TYR A 380 -5.65 -16.53 8.51
C TYR A 380 -6.43 -17.76 8.98
N ARG A 381 -7.75 -17.71 8.90
CA ARG A 381 -8.62 -18.83 9.31
C ARG A 381 -8.47 -20.06 8.41
N GLU A 382 -8.16 -19.89 7.12
CA GLU A 382 -7.85 -21.02 6.23
C GLU A 382 -6.66 -21.86 6.71
N LEU A 383 -5.77 -21.31 7.51
CA LEU A 383 -4.54 -21.96 7.97
C LEU A 383 -4.65 -22.59 9.37
N LEU A 384 -5.74 -22.36 10.04
CA LEU A 384 -5.97 -22.86 11.39
C LEU A 384 -6.91 -24.06 11.35
N PRO A 385 -6.74 -25.03 12.29
CA PRO A 385 -7.69 -26.11 12.38
C PRO A 385 -9.09 -25.56 12.64
N PRO A 386 -10.14 -26.19 12.08
CA PRO A 386 -11.51 -25.82 12.40
C PRO A 386 -11.68 -25.82 13.92
N ALA A 387 -12.45 -24.85 14.44
CA ALA A 387 -12.78 -24.81 15.86
C ALA A 387 -13.41 -26.16 16.22
N THR A 388 -12.66 -27.04 16.86
CA THR A 388 -13.22 -28.29 17.40
C THR A 388 -14.20 -27.87 18.47
N GLU A 389 -15.47 -28.18 18.28
CA GLU A 389 -16.41 -28.27 19.39
C GLU A 389 -15.75 -29.16 20.44
N LYS A 390 -15.51 -28.63 21.65
CA LYS A 390 -15.16 -29.50 22.78
C LYS A 390 -16.26 -30.57 22.83
N PRO A 391 -15.93 -31.86 22.79
CA PRO A 391 -16.95 -32.85 23.06
C PRO A 391 -17.55 -32.50 24.42
N ALA A 392 -18.88 -32.36 24.46
CA ALA A 392 -19.60 -32.19 25.70
C ALA A 392 -19.06 -33.24 26.66
N ALA A 393 -18.61 -32.81 27.83
CA ALA A 393 -18.15 -33.71 28.87
C ALA A 393 -19.29 -34.69 29.12
N ALA A 394 -19.12 -35.92 28.66
CA ALA A 394 -20.04 -36.98 28.96
C ALA A 394 -20.05 -37.11 30.50
N ASP A 395 -21.17 -36.77 31.11
CA ASP A 395 -21.48 -37.07 32.50
C ASP A 395 -21.33 -38.57 32.74
N LEU A 396 -20.15 -38.98 33.15
CA LEU A 396 -19.93 -40.28 33.75
C LEU A 396 -20.43 -40.20 35.18
N LEU A 397 -21.72 -40.47 35.36
CA LEU A 397 -22.27 -40.82 36.66
C LEU A 397 -21.51 -42.05 37.20
N PRO A 398 -21.00 -42.04 38.44
CA PRO A 398 -20.41 -43.22 39.07
C PRO A 398 -21.52 -44.25 39.29
N ARG A 399 -21.37 -45.44 38.65
CA ARG A 399 -22.19 -46.61 39.02
C ARG A 399 -21.79 -47.03 40.43
N ALA A 400 -22.76 -46.95 41.33
CA ALA A 400 -22.66 -47.55 42.65
C ALA A 400 -22.62 -49.08 42.52
N ALA A 401 -21.66 -49.67 43.25
CA ALA A 401 -21.69 -51.06 43.72
C ALA A 401 -21.07 -51.11 45.11
#